data_2380e9d507c4b7be2c6816fdb47abec6
#
_entry.id   2380e9d507c4b7be2c6816fdb47abec6
#
_cell.length_a   1.000
_cell.length_b   1.000
_cell.length_c   1.000
_cell.angle_alpha   90.00
_cell.angle_beta   90.00
_cell.angle_gamma   90.00
#
_symmetry.space_group_name_H-M   'P 1'
#
loop_
_entity.id
_entity.type
_entity.pdbx_description
1 polymer ?
#
loop_
_entity_poly.entity_id
_entity_poly.type
_entity_poly.pdbx_seq_one_letter_code
_entity_poly.pdbx_strand_id
1 'polypeptide(L)'
;MNINKLAERLGLEPEDYMEVLELLVDSGKADITSLEQAIAAGSAEEVVAAAHSIKGASANLGLTELSEAAKDMELNAREQNLDGMSEKIQILKAKFEPVAALFQP
;
A
#
# COMPACT_ATOMS: atom_id res chain seq x y z
N MET A 1 -6.60 -4.22 13.88
CA MET A 1 -6.11 -2.87 13.63
C MET A 1 -6.75 -1.90 14.63
N ASN A 2 -5.93 -1.15 15.36
CA ASN A 2 -6.44 -0.24 16.39
C ASN A 2 -6.51 1.19 15.87
N ILE A 3 -7.68 1.57 15.37
CA ILE A 3 -7.93 2.88 14.75
C ILE A 3 -7.69 4.02 15.75
N ASN A 4 -8.19 3.89 16.99
CA ASN A 4 -8.04 4.94 17.99
C ASN A 4 -6.56 5.24 18.28
N LYS A 5 -5.76 4.19 18.38
CA LYS A 5 -4.33 4.35 18.69
C LYS A 5 -3.58 4.96 17.51
N LEU A 6 -3.90 4.55 16.30
CA LEU A 6 -3.28 5.11 15.09
C LEU A 6 -3.65 6.58 14.92
N ALA A 7 -4.91 6.92 15.13
CA ALA A 7 -5.37 8.31 15.07
C ALA A 7 -4.66 9.17 16.12
N GLU A 8 -4.57 8.67 17.35
CA GLU A 8 -3.91 9.37 18.46
C GLU A 8 -2.46 9.70 18.12
N ARG A 9 -1.72 8.74 17.56
CA ARG A 9 -0.31 8.95 17.18
C ARG A 9 -0.13 10.06 16.16
N LEU A 10 -1.14 10.29 15.32
CA LEU A 10 -1.10 11.32 14.28
C LEU A 10 -1.77 12.62 14.71
N GLY A 11 -2.27 12.67 15.96
CA GLY A 11 -2.97 13.85 16.45
C GLY A 11 -4.32 14.08 15.79
N LEU A 12 -4.97 13.01 15.33
CA LEU A 12 -6.27 13.08 14.66
C LEU A 12 -7.36 12.45 15.51
N GLU A 13 -8.59 12.94 15.32
CA GLU A 13 -9.75 12.26 15.85
C GLU A 13 -9.96 10.96 15.06
N PRO A 14 -10.52 9.90 15.67
CA PRO A 14 -10.74 8.65 14.95
C PRO A 14 -11.57 8.80 13.67
N GLU A 15 -12.56 9.69 13.67
CA GLU A 15 -13.41 9.94 12.51
C GLU A 15 -12.60 10.55 11.35
N ASP A 16 -11.72 11.49 11.67
CA ASP A 16 -10.86 12.12 10.67
C ASP A 16 -9.85 11.13 10.10
N TYR A 17 -9.29 10.29 10.98
CA TYR A 17 -8.39 9.22 10.55
C TYR A 17 -9.11 8.26 9.58
N MET A 18 -10.35 7.90 9.89
CA MET A 18 -11.12 7.00 9.04
C MET A 18 -11.38 7.61 7.65
N GLU A 19 -11.62 8.91 7.57
CA GLU A 19 -11.79 9.59 6.28
C GLU A 19 -10.53 9.50 5.41
N VAL A 20 -9.37 9.76 6.01
CA VAL A 20 -8.09 9.68 5.30
C VAL A 20 -7.79 8.25 4.93
N LEU A 21 -8.10 7.30 5.81
CA LEU A 21 -7.88 5.88 5.57
C LEU A 21 -8.72 5.38 4.38
N GLU A 22 -9.96 5.89 4.25
CA GLU A 22 -10.81 5.53 3.11
C GLU A 22 -10.22 6.01 1.79
N LEU A 23 -9.62 7.22 1.80
CA LEU A 23 -8.92 7.74 0.62
C LEU A 23 -7.72 6.85 0.26
N LEU A 24 -6.99 6.38 1.27
CA LEU A 24 -5.88 5.45 1.05
C LEU A 24 -6.37 4.14 0.43
N VAL A 25 -7.52 3.63 0.89
CA VAL A 25 -8.08 2.39 0.34
C VAL A 25 -8.44 2.59 -1.14
N ASP A 26 -9.08 3.70 -1.47
CA ASP A 26 -9.47 3.98 -2.86
C ASP A 26 -8.25 4.11 -3.78
N SER A 27 -7.27 4.92 -3.36
CA SER A 27 -6.05 5.09 -4.16
C SER A 27 -5.21 3.82 -4.17
N GLY A 28 -5.21 3.08 -3.07
CA GLY A 28 -4.49 1.81 -2.96
C GLY A 28 -5.01 0.74 -3.90
N LYS A 29 -6.32 0.67 -4.09
CA LYS A 29 -6.92 -0.26 -5.05
C LYS A 29 -6.44 0.05 -6.47
N ALA A 30 -6.41 1.34 -6.83
CA ALA A 30 -5.92 1.77 -8.13
C ALA A 30 -4.43 1.46 -8.29
N ASP A 31 -3.63 1.72 -7.26
CA ASP A 31 -2.20 1.46 -7.27
C ASP A 31 -1.88 -0.04 -7.37
N ILE A 32 -2.67 -0.88 -6.70
CA ILE A 32 -2.50 -2.34 -6.78
C ILE A 32 -2.80 -2.82 -8.20
N THR A 33 -3.85 -2.29 -8.82
CA THR A 33 -4.16 -2.61 -10.22
C THR A 33 -2.99 -2.20 -11.13
N SER A 34 -2.43 -1.01 -10.92
CA SER A 34 -1.26 -0.54 -11.67
C SER A 34 -0.05 -1.44 -11.46
N LEU A 35 0.18 -1.91 -10.22
CA LEU A 35 1.25 -2.85 -9.91
C LEU A 35 1.07 -4.16 -10.68
N GLU A 36 -0.14 -4.70 -10.68
CA GLU A 36 -0.43 -5.96 -11.39
C GLU A 36 -0.16 -5.82 -12.88
N GLN A 37 -0.59 -4.71 -13.46
CA GLN A 37 -0.36 -4.43 -14.88
C GLN A 37 1.14 -4.23 -15.18
N ALA A 38 1.85 -3.53 -14.31
CA ALA A 38 3.28 -3.26 -14.47
C ALA A 38 4.10 -4.55 -14.38
N ILE A 39 3.75 -5.43 -13.46
CA ILE A 39 4.41 -6.74 -13.31
C ILE A 39 4.17 -7.57 -14.57
N ALA A 40 2.94 -7.62 -15.04
CA ALA A 40 2.59 -8.37 -16.25
C ALA A 40 3.32 -7.84 -17.49
N ALA A 41 3.53 -6.52 -17.56
CA ALA A 41 4.22 -5.87 -18.66
C ALA A 41 5.75 -5.93 -18.54
N GLY A 42 6.27 -6.35 -17.38
CA GLY A 42 7.72 -6.36 -17.13
C GLY A 42 8.32 -4.96 -17.00
N SER A 43 7.50 -3.98 -16.59
CA SER A 43 7.93 -2.58 -16.50
C SER A 43 8.39 -2.24 -15.08
N ALA A 44 9.70 -2.31 -14.85
CA ALA A 44 10.29 -1.96 -13.56
C ALA A 44 9.98 -0.51 -13.17
N GLU A 45 10.01 0.41 -14.11
CA GLU A 45 9.72 1.82 -13.87
C GLU A 45 8.29 2.03 -13.34
N GLU A 46 7.33 1.35 -13.93
CA GLU A 46 5.93 1.45 -13.49
C GLU A 46 5.71 0.76 -12.15
N VAL A 47 6.42 -0.34 -11.88
CA VAL A 47 6.38 -0.98 -10.55
C VAL A 47 6.90 0.00 -9.49
N VAL A 48 8.02 0.69 -9.76
CA VAL A 48 8.56 1.69 -8.84
C VAL A 48 7.52 2.77 -8.54
N ALA A 49 6.88 3.31 -9.57
CA ALA A 49 5.93 4.41 -9.38
C ALA A 49 4.73 4.00 -8.51
N ALA A 50 4.13 2.86 -8.81
CA ALA A 50 2.95 2.40 -8.06
C ALA A 50 3.31 1.98 -6.62
N ALA A 51 4.42 1.26 -6.46
CA ALA A 51 4.88 0.84 -5.13
C ALA A 51 5.25 2.06 -4.26
N HIS A 52 5.90 3.05 -4.85
CA HIS A 52 6.27 4.28 -4.14
C HIS A 52 5.02 5.01 -3.61
N SER A 53 3.97 5.08 -4.43
CA SER A 53 2.70 5.69 -4.04
C SER A 53 2.10 4.99 -2.81
N ILE A 54 2.02 3.66 -2.83
CA ILE A 54 1.47 2.89 -1.70
C ILE A 54 2.35 3.06 -0.47
N LYS A 55 3.66 3.00 -0.64
CA LYS A 55 4.61 3.15 0.47
C LYS A 55 4.41 4.48 1.20
N GLY A 56 4.39 5.58 0.44
CA GLY A 56 4.25 6.92 1.02
C GLY A 56 2.92 7.11 1.75
N ALA A 57 1.83 6.73 1.10
CA ALA A 57 0.50 6.87 1.69
C ALA A 57 0.33 6.03 2.95
N SER A 58 0.84 4.80 2.93
CA SER A 58 0.76 3.89 4.08
C SER A 58 1.60 4.38 5.25
N ALA A 59 2.80 4.87 4.97
CA ALA A 59 3.69 5.38 6.00
C ALA A 59 3.07 6.60 6.71
N ASN A 60 2.43 7.49 5.94
CA ASN A 60 1.79 8.68 6.49
C ASN A 60 0.66 8.34 7.47
N LEU A 61 0.04 7.17 7.31
CA LEU A 61 -1.05 6.74 8.19
C LEU A 61 -0.60 5.71 9.25
N GLY A 62 0.71 5.48 9.35
CA GLY A 62 1.26 4.56 10.35
C GLY A 62 1.04 3.09 10.04
N LEU A 63 0.72 2.75 8.79
CA LEU A 63 0.50 1.36 8.37
C LEU A 63 1.85 0.76 7.96
N THR A 64 2.67 0.47 8.96
CA THR A 64 4.07 0.10 8.80
C THR A 64 4.26 -1.16 7.94
N GLU A 65 3.48 -2.21 8.19
CA GLU A 65 3.63 -3.46 7.47
C GLU A 65 3.29 -3.31 5.98
N LEU A 66 2.24 -2.55 5.68
CA LEU A 66 1.86 -2.28 4.29
C LEU A 66 2.94 -1.44 3.60
N SER A 67 3.44 -0.42 4.29
CA SER A 67 4.50 0.43 3.77
C SER A 67 5.77 -0.36 3.47
N GLU A 68 6.16 -1.27 4.37
CA GLU A 68 7.35 -2.10 4.18
C GLU A 68 7.20 -3.07 3.02
N ALA A 69 6.02 -3.65 2.84
CA ALA A 69 5.75 -4.54 1.70
C ALA A 69 5.91 -3.79 0.38
N ALA A 70 5.39 -2.56 0.32
CA ALA A 70 5.53 -1.72 -0.88
C ALA A 70 6.98 -1.29 -1.10
N LYS A 71 7.68 -0.96 -0.03
CA LYS A 71 9.11 -0.57 -0.10
C LYS A 71 9.96 -1.68 -0.68
N ASP A 72 9.70 -2.92 -0.26
CA ASP A 72 10.44 -4.08 -0.77
C ASP A 72 10.29 -4.21 -2.29
N MET A 73 9.07 -4.06 -2.80
CA MET A 73 8.82 -4.07 -4.24
C MET A 73 9.51 -2.91 -4.95
N GLU A 74 9.43 -1.72 -4.37
CA GLU A 74 10.06 -0.53 -4.94
C GLU A 74 11.57 -0.70 -5.07
N LEU A 75 12.25 -1.14 -4.01
CA LEU A 75 13.70 -1.29 -4.00
C LEU A 75 14.17 -2.32 -5.03
N ASN A 76 13.49 -3.46 -5.13
CA ASN A 76 13.86 -4.47 -6.11
C ASN A 76 13.65 -3.96 -7.54
N ALA A 77 12.55 -3.27 -7.79
CA ALA A 77 12.26 -2.73 -9.11
C ALA A 77 13.25 -1.63 -9.52
N ARG A 78 13.71 -0.81 -8.56
CA ARG A 78 14.75 0.19 -8.84
C ARG A 78 16.04 -0.44 -9.32
N GLU A 79 16.34 -1.66 -8.91
CA GLU A 79 17.49 -2.44 -9.36
C GLU A 79 17.19 -3.25 -10.61
N GLN A 80 16.05 -2.99 -11.26
CA GLN A 80 15.60 -3.72 -12.45
C GLN A 80 15.35 -5.21 -12.16
N ASN A 81 15.13 -5.55 -10.90
CA ASN A 81 14.88 -6.94 -10.47
C ASN A 81 13.39 -7.12 -10.20
N LEU A 82 12.71 -7.83 -11.09
CA LEU A 82 11.29 -8.15 -10.95
C LEU A 82 11.05 -9.60 -10.54
N ASP A 83 12.11 -10.33 -10.17
CA ASP A 83 11.99 -11.71 -9.70
C ASP A 83 11.18 -11.75 -8.40
N GLY A 84 10.29 -12.73 -8.30
CA GLY A 84 9.48 -12.91 -7.10
C GLY A 84 8.39 -11.88 -6.91
N MET A 85 8.10 -11.02 -7.89
CA MET A 85 7.05 -10.00 -7.76
C MET A 85 5.66 -10.60 -7.57
N SER A 86 5.41 -11.80 -8.11
CA SER A 86 4.13 -12.48 -7.92
C SER A 86 3.86 -12.77 -6.45
N GLU A 87 4.89 -13.22 -5.72
CA GLU A 87 4.79 -13.48 -4.28
C GLU A 87 4.73 -12.18 -3.50
N LYS A 88 5.54 -11.19 -3.89
CA LYS A 88 5.59 -9.90 -3.20
C LYS A 88 4.27 -9.16 -3.26
N ILE A 89 3.60 -9.19 -4.40
CA ILE A 89 2.29 -8.52 -4.52
C ILE A 89 1.22 -9.25 -3.71
N GLN A 90 1.31 -10.57 -3.55
CA GLN A 90 0.38 -11.30 -2.70
C GLN A 90 0.56 -10.92 -1.24
N ILE A 91 1.80 -10.73 -0.80
CA ILE A 91 2.09 -10.26 0.57
C ILE A 91 1.51 -8.86 0.76
N LEU A 92 1.72 -7.97 -0.19
CA LEU A 92 1.20 -6.61 -0.13
C LEU A 92 -0.34 -6.61 -0.06
N LYS A 93 -0.99 -7.40 -0.90
CA LYS A 93 -2.45 -7.52 -0.90
C LYS A 93 -2.97 -8.06 0.42
N ALA A 94 -2.26 -9.02 1.03
CA ALA A 94 -2.63 -9.57 2.33
C ALA A 94 -2.55 -8.52 3.44
N LYS A 95 -1.62 -7.57 3.35
CA LYS A 95 -1.51 -6.46 4.31
C LYS A 95 -2.55 -5.37 4.04
N PHE A 96 -2.96 -5.21 2.80
CA PHE A 96 -3.95 -4.22 2.38
C PHE A 96 -5.38 -4.65 2.72
N GLU A 97 -5.68 -5.93 2.59
CA GLU A 97 -7.04 -6.49 2.72
C GLU A 97 -7.73 -6.13 4.04
N PRO A 98 -7.08 -6.25 5.22
CA PRO A 98 -7.74 -5.89 6.48
C PRO A 98 -8.13 -4.41 6.54
N VAL A 99 -7.39 -3.54 5.87
CA VAL A 99 -7.69 -2.11 5.83
C VAL A 99 -8.89 -1.86 4.92
N ALA A 100 -8.88 -2.46 3.72
CA ALA A 100 -9.98 -2.34 2.76
C ALA A 100 -11.29 -2.89 3.33
N ALA A 101 -11.21 -3.97 4.10
CA ALA A 101 -12.38 -4.61 4.70
C ALA A 101 -13.16 -3.68 5.65
N LEU A 102 -12.51 -2.67 6.22
CA LEU A 102 -13.18 -1.70 7.10
C LEU A 102 -14.26 -0.88 6.36
N PHE A 103 -14.17 -0.79 5.04
CA PHE A 103 -15.06 0.04 4.21
C PHE A 103 -15.98 -0.78 3.31
N GLN A 104 -15.99 -2.09 3.48
CA GLN A 104 -16.89 -2.96 2.73
C GLN A 104 -18.21 -3.08 3.47
N PRO A 105 -19.36 -3.07 2.74
CA PRO A 105 -20.68 -3.23 3.34
C PRO A 105 -20.91 -4.63 3.93
#